data_f0de7bda89c8d38409ac245c9913118d
#
_entry.id   f0de7bda89c8d38409ac245c9913118d
#
_cell.length_a   1.000
_cell.length_b   1.000
_cell.length_c   1.000
_cell.angle_alpha   90.00
_cell.angle_beta   90.00
_cell.angle_gamma   90.00
#
_symmetry.space_group_name_H-M   'P 1'
#
loop_
_entity.id
_entity.type
_entity.pdbx_description
1 polymer ?
#
loop_
_entity_poly.entity_id
_entity_poly.type
_entity_poly.pdbx_seq_one_letter_code
_entity_poly.pdbx_strand_id
1 'polypeptide(L)'
;MDGKLAAAEAAATLVEDDMVIGLGSGSTAALAVKAIGRRSPRIVGIATSESTAALARDLGIALATLAERPHIDLTIDGADEIEVGTLHLIKGRGGALLREKIVASATARLVIIADESKVVDRLTAADRPIPVEVVPFGWESTADRLRAIGATPQLRAGFVTDGGHYILDCLWPDMGPASDLARRLDGIVGVVEHGLFIGMAAEAIIGSSSGTRVLRRDR
;
A
#
# COMPACT_ATOMS: atom_id res chain seq x y z
N MET A 1 -9.61 -7.86 21.10
CA MET A 1 -9.18 -8.42 19.80
C MET A 1 -8.12 -7.49 19.25
N ASP A 2 -7.07 -7.99 18.60
CA ASP A 2 -6.09 -7.12 17.91
C ASP A 2 -6.80 -6.36 16.78
N GLY A 3 -6.66 -5.03 16.73
CA GLY A 3 -7.33 -4.20 15.73
C GLY A 3 -7.01 -4.62 14.29
N LYS A 4 -5.76 -5.01 14.01
CA LYS A 4 -5.37 -5.53 12.69
C LYS A 4 -6.15 -6.79 12.31
N LEU A 5 -6.31 -7.71 13.24
CA LEU A 5 -7.07 -8.94 13.01
C LEU A 5 -8.54 -8.63 12.76
N ALA A 6 -9.14 -7.73 13.55
CA ALA A 6 -10.55 -7.34 13.36
C ALA A 6 -10.78 -6.72 11.98
N ALA A 7 -9.90 -5.81 11.54
CA ALA A 7 -9.99 -5.20 10.20
C ALA A 7 -9.81 -6.25 9.09
N ALA A 8 -8.85 -7.16 9.23
CA ALA A 8 -8.57 -8.22 8.27
C ALA A 8 -9.74 -9.21 8.11
N GLU A 9 -10.33 -9.66 9.22
CA GLU A 9 -11.51 -10.54 9.20
C GLU A 9 -12.72 -9.85 8.56
N ALA A 10 -12.98 -8.59 8.91
CA ALA A 10 -14.05 -7.82 8.31
C ALA A 10 -13.87 -7.65 6.80
N ALA A 11 -12.66 -7.29 6.34
CA ALA A 11 -12.37 -7.13 4.91
C ALA A 11 -12.49 -8.46 4.14
N ALA A 12 -12.05 -9.57 4.74
CA ALA A 12 -12.17 -10.89 4.11
C ALA A 12 -13.63 -11.27 3.79
N THR A 13 -14.62 -10.73 4.52
CA THR A 13 -16.05 -10.99 4.23
C THR A 13 -16.52 -10.36 2.92
N LEU A 14 -15.80 -9.38 2.39
CA LEU A 14 -16.11 -8.71 1.11
C LEU A 14 -15.74 -9.56 -0.11
N VAL A 15 -14.94 -10.61 0.10
CA VAL A 15 -14.50 -11.50 -0.97
C VAL A 15 -15.57 -12.52 -1.29
N GLU A 16 -15.99 -12.56 -2.55
CA GLU A 16 -17.00 -13.47 -3.08
C GLU A 16 -16.38 -14.42 -4.10
N ASP A 17 -17.07 -15.51 -4.43
CA ASP A 17 -16.65 -16.45 -5.47
C ASP A 17 -16.52 -15.77 -6.85
N ASP A 18 -15.60 -16.26 -7.64
CA ASP A 18 -15.29 -15.84 -9.01
C ASP A 18 -14.66 -14.44 -9.14
N MET A 19 -14.36 -13.76 -8.02
CA MET A 19 -13.63 -12.49 -8.04
C MET A 19 -12.13 -12.68 -8.37
N VAL A 20 -11.56 -11.66 -9.02
CA VAL A 20 -10.11 -11.41 -9.08
C VAL A 20 -9.74 -10.47 -7.95
N ILE A 21 -8.87 -10.93 -7.04
CA ILE A 21 -8.53 -10.23 -5.79
C ILE A 21 -7.08 -9.78 -5.78
N GLY A 22 -6.86 -8.47 -5.62
CA GLY A 22 -5.55 -7.94 -5.28
C GLY A 22 -5.20 -8.27 -3.82
N LEU A 23 -4.12 -8.99 -3.64
CA LEU A 23 -3.62 -9.41 -2.33
C LEU A 23 -2.48 -8.50 -1.90
N GLY A 24 -2.75 -7.62 -0.94
CA GLY A 24 -1.82 -6.63 -0.41
C GLY A 24 -0.64 -7.23 0.35
N SER A 25 0.29 -6.39 0.75
CA SER A 25 1.53 -6.76 1.46
C SER A 25 1.59 -6.19 2.88
N GLY A 26 2.44 -6.79 3.71
CA GLY A 26 2.68 -6.38 5.09
C GLY A 26 1.82 -7.12 6.12
N SER A 27 2.04 -6.79 7.40
CA SER A 27 1.52 -7.58 8.53
C SER A 27 -0.01 -7.63 8.61
N THR A 28 -0.71 -6.55 8.28
CA THR A 28 -2.18 -6.49 8.31
C THR A 28 -2.77 -7.19 7.09
N ALA A 29 -2.21 -6.95 5.90
CA ALA A 29 -2.65 -7.61 4.66
C ALA A 29 -2.46 -9.14 4.74
N ALA A 30 -1.35 -9.62 5.32
CA ALA A 30 -1.13 -11.05 5.54
C ALA A 30 -2.22 -11.70 6.42
N LEU A 31 -2.78 -10.97 7.39
CA LEU A 31 -3.92 -11.46 8.18
C LEU A 31 -5.17 -11.60 7.31
N ALA A 32 -5.41 -10.64 6.40
CA ALA A 32 -6.54 -10.72 5.47
C ALA A 32 -6.37 -11.89 4.49
N VAL A 33 -5.18 -12.09 3.92
CA VAL A 33 -4.89 -13.25 3.04
C VAL A 33 -5.14 -14.57 3.77
N LYS A 34 -4.72 -14.69 5.04
CA LYS A 34 -5.02 -15.86 5.88
C LYS A 34 -6.53 -16.03 6.15
N ALA A 35 -7.24 -14.94 6.41
CA ALA A 35 -8.69 -14.97 6.62
C ALA A 35 -9.43 -15.40 5.36
N ILE A 36 -9.02 -14.92 4.19
CA ILE A 36 -9.54 -15.35 2.87
C ILE A 36 -9.26 -16.84 2.66
N GLY A 37 -8.03 -17.29 2.88
CA GLY A 37 -7.65 -18.71 2.74
C GLY A 37 -8.49 -19.64 3.61
N ARG A 38 -8.80 -19.26 4.87
CA ARG A 38 -9.67 -20.05 5.75
C ARG A 38 -11.11 -20.16 5.24
N ARG A 39 -11.62 -19.16 4.54
CA ARG A 39 -12.95 -19.18 3.92
C ARG A 39 -12.98 -20.01 2.63
N SER A 40 -11.81 -20.23 2.02
CA SER A 40 -11.65 -21.00 0.78
C SER A 40 -12.59 -20.57 -0.36
N PRO A 41 -12.77 -19.28 -0.66
CA PRO A 41 -13.59 -18.87 -1.79
C PRO A 41 -12.91 -19.27 -3.11
N ARG A 42 -13.71 -19.48 -4.15
CA ARG A 42 -13.23 -19.77 -5.49
C ARG A 42 -12.79 -18.47 -6.19
N ILE A 43 -11.54 -18.03 -5.94
CA ILE A 43 -10.99 -16.76 -6.45
C ILE A 43 -9.68 -16.95 -7.19
N VAL A 44 -9.25 -15.88 -7.87
CA VAL A 44 -7.89 -15.74 -8.41
C VAL A 44 -7.23 -14.53 -7.77
N GLY A 45 -6.05 -14.71 -7.18
CA GLY A 45 -5.28 -13.67 -6.50
C GLY A 45 -4.22 -13.03 -7.40
N ILE A 46 -4.04 -11.71 -7.28
CA ILE A 46 -2.90 -10.95 -7.82
C ILE A 46 -2.10 -10.43 -6.63
N ALA A 47 -0.92 -10.98 -6.39
CA ALA A 47 -0.10 -10.62 -5.23
C ALA A 47 0.76 -9.38 -5.49
N THR A 48 0.86 -8.50 -4.48
CA THR A 48 1.64 -7.26 -4.55
C THR A 48 3.12 -7.44 -4.16
N SER A 49 3.52 -8.65 -3.72
CA SER A 49 4.91 -8.99 -3.40
C SER A 49 5.16 -10.49 -3.50
N GLU A 50 6.44 -10.88 -3.60
CA GLU A 50 6.82 -12.30 -3.59
C GLU A 50 6.45 -12.98 -2.27
N SER A 51 6.57 -12.27 -1.14
CA SER A 51 6.17 -12.80 0.16
C SER A 51 4.66 -13.06 0.25
N THR A 52 3.84 -12.17 -0.31
CA THR A 52 2.38 -12.36 -0.38
C THR A 52 2.03 -13.50 -1.34
N ALA A 53 2.74 -13.62 -2.46
CA ALA A 53 2.54 -14.72 -3.42
C ALA A 53 2.85 -16.07 -2.79
N ALA A 54 3.95 -16.18 -2.03
CA ALA A 54 4.29 -17.39 -1.29
C ALA A 54 3.19 -17.75 -0.28
N LEU A 55 2.75 -16.79 0.55
CA LEU A 55 1.66 -17.00 1.51
C LEU A 55 0.37 -17.47 0.84
N ALA A 56 0.00 -16.87 -0.29
CA ALA A 56 -1.23 -17.24 -1.01
C ALA A 56 -1.15 -18.68 -1.55
N ARG A 57 0.01 -19.10 -2.10
CA ARG A 57 0.24 -20.47 -2.55
C ARG A 57 0.12 -21.47 -1.40
N ASP A 58 0.74 -21.18 -0.24
CA ASP A 58 0.68 -22.02 0.95
C ASP A 58 -0.77 -22.22 1.46
N LEU A 59 -1.64 -21.23 1.20
CA LEU A 59 -3.06 -21.28 1.55
C LEU A 59 -3.96 -21.85 0.44
N GLY A 60 -3.36 -22.31 -0.68
CA GLY A 60 -4.11 -22.88 -1.81
C GLY A 60 -4.88 -21.87 -2.65
N ILE A 61 -4.58 -20.55 -2.53
CA ILE A 61 -5.20 -19.51 -3.36
C ILE A 61 -4.53 -19.54 -4.74
N ALA A 62 -5.32 -19.72 -5.79
CA ALA A 62 -4.84 -19.65 -7.16
C ALA A 62 -4.32 -18.24 -7.48
N LEU A 63 -3.15 -18.14 -8.10
CA LEU A 63 -2.54 -16.87 -8.51
C LEU A 63 -2.54 -16.71 -10.02
N ALA A 64 -2.67 -15.46 -10.48
CA ALA A 64 -2.46 -15.04 -11.84
C ALA A 64 -1.61 -13.76 -11.90
N THR A 65 -1.20 -13.40 -13.10
CA THR A 65 -0.53 -12.14 -13.43
C THR A 65 -1.55 -11.11 -13.94
N LEU A 66 -1.16 -9.82 -13.94
CA LEU A 66 -1.98 -8.77 -14.57
C LEU A 66 -2.10 -8.94 -16.10
N ALA A 67 -1.17 -9.67 -16.74
CA ALA A 67 -1.29 -10.01 -18.17
C ALA A 67 -2.44 -11.00 -18.42
N GLU A 68 -2.68 -11.94 -17.50
CA GLU A 68 -3.76 -12.93 -17.56
C GLU A 68 -5.10 -12.37 -17.05
N ARG A 69 -5.05 -11.47 -16.07
CA ARG A 69 -6.21 -10.83 -15.43
C ARG A 69 -5.95 -9.33 -15.27
N PRO A 70 -6.20 -8.53 -16.33
CA PRO A 70 -5.87 -7.10 -16.34
C PRO A 70 -6.78 -6.23 -15.45
N HIS A 71 -7.92 -6.76 -15.01
CA HIS A 71 -8.87 -6.08 -14.15
C HIS A 71 -9.02 -6.83 -12.84
N ILE A 72 -8.99 -6.10 -11.74
CA ILE A 72 -9.13 -6.61 -10.38
C ILE A 72 -10.45 -6.07 -9.80
N ASP A 73 -11.29 -6.97 -9.27
CA ASP A 73 -12.59 -6.57 -8.72
C ASP A 73 -12.43 -5.86 -7.38
N LEU A 74 -11.60 -6.42 -6.51
CA LEU A 74 -11.37 -5.94 -5.16
C LEU A 74 -9.90 -6.13 -4.79
N THR A 75 -9.24 -5.10 -4.28
CA THR A 75 -7.94 -5.22 -3.60
C THR A 75 -8.11 -4.93 -2.11
N ILE A 76 -7.53 -5.79 -1.27
CA ILE A 76 -7.42 -5.59 0.17
C ILE A 76 -5.95 -5.41 0.52
N ASP A 77 -5.59 -4.23 1.03
CA ASP A 77 -4.20 -3.89 1.36
C ASP A 77 -4.08 -3.06 2.63
N GLY A 78 -2.90 -3.02 3.22
CA GLY A 78 -2.59 -2.20 4.38
C GLY A 78 -2.16 -0.77 4.00
N ALA A 79 -2.02 0.10 5.01
CA ALA A 79 -1.38 1.40 4.87
C ALA A 79 -0.51 1.73 6.08
N ASP A 80 0.46 2.62 5.88
CA ASP A 80 1.31 3.16 6.93
C ASP A 80 0.66 4.37 7.60
N GLU A 81 -0.04 5.19 6.82
CA GLU A 81 -0.90 6.30 7.26
C GLU A 81 -2.13 6.40 6.37
N ILE A 82 -3.24 6.82 6.97
CA ILE A 82 -4.55 7.04 6.31
C ILE A 82 -5.05 8.40 6.76
N GLU A 83 -5.13 9.36 5.85
CA GLU A 83 -5.64 10.69 6.15
C GLU A 83 -7.17 10.69 6.18
N VAL A 84 -7.72 11.21 7.28
CA VAL A 84 -9.18 11.34 7.44
C VAL A 84 -9.75 12.29 6.38
N GLY A 85 -10.95 12.02 5.90
CA GLY A 85 -11.67 12.85 4.92
C GLY A 85 -11.23 12.59 3.48
N THR A 86 -9.94 12.61 3.19
CA THR A 86 -9.42 12.43 1.82
C THR A 86 -9.19 10.96 1.44
N LEU A 87 -8.91 10.10 2.41
CA LEU A 87 -8.35 8.76 2.24
C LEU A 87 -7.06 8.75 1.39
N HIS A 88 -6.28 9.81 1.44
CA HIS A 88 -4.90 9.77 0.94
C HIS A 88 -4.06 8.89 1.87
N LEU A 89 -3.12 8.13 1.31
CA LEU A 89 -2.36 7.15 2.06
C LEU A 89 -0.86 7.40 1.92
N ILE A 90 -0.12 7.01 2.98
CA ILE A 90 1.28 6.64 2.85
C ILE A 90 1.38 5.13 2.96
N LYS A 91 2.13 4.53 2.00
CA LYS A 91 2.45 3.11 1.93
C LYS A 91 3.93 2.92 1.61
N GLY A 92 4.42 1.69 1.72
CA GLY A 92 5.76 1.33 1.25
C GLY A 92 6.81 1.12 2.33
N ARG A 93 6.45 1.10 3.63
CA ARG A 93 7.41 0.69 4.69
C ARG A 93 7.89 -0.74 4.51
N GLY A 94 7.03 -1.64 3.97
CA GLY A 94 7.40 -2.99 3.59
C GLY A 94 8.22 -3.07 2.30
N GLY A 95 8.37 -1.97 1.54
CA GLY A 95 9.13 -1.90 0.29
C GLY A 95 8.42 -2.47 -0.94
N ALA A 96 7.12 -2.72 -0.89
CA ALA A 96 6.35 -3.26 -2.02
C ALA A 96 5.54 -2.19 -2.79
N LEU A 97 5.79 -0.89 -2.50
CA LEU A 97 4.95 0.23 -2.93
C LEU A 97 4.66 0.28 -4.43
N LEU A 98 5.64 -0.04 -5.28
CA LEU A 98 5.47 -0.05 -6.73
C LEU A 98 4.43 -1.09 -7.16
N ARG A 99 4.61 -2.36 -6.76
CA ARG A 99 3.67 -3.42 -7.08
C ARG A 99 2.30 -3.17 -6.44
N GLU A 100 2.27 -2.65 -5.21
CA GLU A 100 1.03 -2.25 -4.54
C GLU A 100 0.27 -1.19 -5.35
N LYS A 101 0.97 -0.16 -5.86
CA LYS A 101 0.33 0.89 -6.66
C LYS A 101 -0.10 0.41 -8.04
N ILE A 102 0.67 -0.46 -8.69
CA ILE A 102 0.28 -1.09 -9.97
C ILE A 102 -1.02 -1.89 -9.77
N VAL A 103 -1.10 -2.73 -8.74
CA VAL A 103 -2.29 -3.51 -8.43
C VAL A 103 -3.48 -2.59 -8.07
N ALA A 104 -3.25 -1.58 -7.25
CA ALA A 104 -4.27 -0.60 -6.89
C ALA A 104 -4.82 0.16 -8.11
N SER A 105 -3.98 0.49 -9.09
CA SER A 105 -4.40 1.19 -10.32
C SER A 105 -5.24 0.33 -11.26
N ALA A 106 -5.09 -1.01 -11.20
CA ALA A 106 -5.87 -1.97 -11.98
C ALA A 106 -7.15 -2.43 -11.27
N THR A 107 -7.45 -1.86 -10.09
CA THR A 107 -8.49 -2.32 -9.17
C THR A 107 -9.74 -1.45 -9.26
N ALA A 108 -10.91 -2.10 -9.39
CA ALA A 108 -12.21 -1.42 -9.35
C ALA A 108 -12.53 -0.85 -7.94
N ARG A 109 -12.17 -1.59 -6.88
CA ARG A 109 -12.42 -1.18 -5.49
C ARG A 109 -11.23 -1.52 -4.59
N LEU A 110 -10.46 -0.48 -4.19
CA LEU A 110 -9.38 -0.62 -3.23
C LEU A 110 -9.91 -0.40 -1.80
N VAL A 111 -9.81 -1.43 -0.98
CA VAL A 111 -10.17 -1.41 0.45
C VAL A 111 -8.89 -1.48 1.28
N ILE A 112 -8.70 -0.46 2.11
CA ILE A 112 -7.55 -0.39 3.03
C ILE A 112 -7.95 -0.97 4.39
N ILE A 113 -7.05 -1.72 5.01
CA ILE A 113 -7.23 -2.30 6.33
C ILE A 113 -6.11 -1.86 7.28
N ALA A 114 -6.48 -1.39 8.46
CA ALA A 114 -5.52 -0.91 9.44
C ALA A 114 -6.07 -0.99 10.87
N ASP A 115 -5.19 -0.80 11.85
CA ASP A 115 -5.56 -0.42 13.21
C ASP A 115 -5.62 1.11 13.36
N GLU A 116 -6.20 1.59 14.48
CA GLU A 116 -6.40 3.03 14.77
C GLU A 116 -5.09 3.84 14.73
N SER A 117 -3.93 3.24 14.99
CA SER A 117 -2.64 3.95 15.02
C SER A 117 -2.19 4.44 13.64
N LYS A 118 -2.87 4.00 12.57
CA LYS A 118 -2.60 4.39 11.18
C LYS A 118 -3.45 5.56 10.71
N VAL A 119 -4.49 5.91 11.43
CA VAL A 119 -5.39 7.01 11.10
C VAL A 119 -4.78 8.31 11.59
N VAL A 120 -4.66 9.29 10.70
CA VAL A 120 -4.07 10.60 10.97
C VAL A 120 -4.97 11.71 10.40
N ASP A 121 -4.94 12.89 11.04
CA ASP A 121 -5.65 14.06 10.51
C ASP A 121 -4.95 14.62 9.27
N ARG A 122 -3.62 14.46 9.20
CA ARG A 122 -2.79 14.87 8.07
C ARG A 122 -1.62 13.89 7.90
N LEU A 123 -1.29 13.55 6.65
CA LEU A 123 -0.13 12.70 6.34
C LEU A 123 1.18 13.34 6.85
N THR A 124 2.12 12.52 7.28
CA THR A 124 3.43 12.89 7.87
C THR A 124 3.36 13.69 9.18
N ALA A 125 2.18 13.84 9.80
CA ALA A 125 2.04 14.58 11.07
C ALA A 125 2.89 14.02 12.22
N ALA A 126 3.37 12.77 12.12
CA ALA A 126 4.24 12.10 13.07
C ALA A 126 5.71 12.04 12.62
N ASP A 127 6.17 12.95 11.79
CA ASP A 127 7.54 12.98 11.23
C ASP A 127 7.96 11.65 10.59
N ARG A 128 7.03 11.00 9.91
CA ARG A 128 7.27 9.71 9.29
C ARG A 128 7.72 9.89 7.84
N PRO A 129 8.74 9.13 7.39
CA PRO A 129 9.22 9.26 6.02
C PRO A 129 8.20 8.71 5.01
N ILE A 130 8.20 9.32 3.83
CA ILE A 130 7.56 8.81 2.63
C ILE A 130 8.60 7.98 1.87
N PRO A 131 8.36 6.67 1.66
CA PRO A 131 9.25 5.85 0.86
C PRO A 131 9.18 6.25 -0.61
N VAL A 132 10.34 6.39 -1.24
CA VAL A 132 10.47 6.66 -2.69
C VAL A 132 11.35 5.57 -3.29
N GLU A 133 10.79 4.81 -4.23
CA GLU A 133 11.50 3.77 -4.96
C GLU A 133 12.27 4.38 -6.11
N VAL A 134 13.57 4.07 -6.19
CA VAL A 134 14.49 4.71 -7.16
C VAL A 134 15.33 3.68 -7.87
N VAL A 135 15.72 3.99 -9.13
CA VAL A 135 16.64 3.18 -9.90
C VAL A 135 18.01 3.15 -9.19
N PRO A 136 18.67 1.98 -9.01
CA PRO A 136 19.96 1.87 -8.35
C PRO A 136 21.07 2.69 -9.02
N PHE A 137 21.09 2.73 -10.36
CA PHE A 137 22.07 3.51 -11.10
C PHE A 137 21.83 5.00 -10.87
N GLY A 138 22.80 5.69 -10.24
CA GLY A 138 22.77 7.14 -10.00
C GLY A 138 21.72 7.55 -8.95
N TRP A 139 21.37 6.69 -8.01
CA TRP A 139 20.44 7.01 -6.93
C TRP A 139 20.86 8.22 -6.11
N GLU A 140 22.18 8.49 -5.99
CA GLU A 140 22.70 9.67 -5.30
C GLU A 140 22.26 10.97 -5.99
N SER A 141 22.30 11.00 -7.33
CA SER A 141 21.79 12.12 -8.13
C SER A 141 20.28 12.30 -7.99
N THR A 142 19.55 11.18 -7.88
CA THR A 142 18.10 11.22 -7.60
C THR A 142 17.84 11.76 -6.18
N ALA A 143 18.65 11.35 -5.20
CA ALA A 143 18.58 11.88 -3.83
C ALA A 143 18.83 13.41 -3.79
N ASP A 144 19.79 13.92 -4.59
CA ASP A 144 20.04 15.36 -4.68
C ASP A 144 18.84 16.13 -5.26
N ARG A 145 18.15 15.56 -6.26
CA ARG A 145 16.91 16.15 -6.80
C ARG A 145 15.78 16.15 -5.78
N LEU A 146 15.66 15.09 -4.96
CA LEU A 146 14.72 15.05 -3.85
C LEU A 146 15.04 16.11 -2.80
N ARG A 147 16.33 16.33 -2.47
CA ARG A 147 16.76 17.44 -1.58
C ARG A 147 16.39 18.79 -2.15
N ALA A 148 16.54 19.00 -3.45
CA ALA A 148 16.20 20.27 -4.11
C ALA A 148 14.70 20.61 -4.01
N ILE A 149 13.83 19.62 -3.78
CA ILE A 149 12.40 19.81 -3.53
C ILE A 149 12.03 19.76 -2.04
N GLY A 150 13.02 19.87 -1.14
CA GLY A 150 12.81 19.97 0.30
C GLY A 150 12.79 18.66 1.07
N ALA A 151 13.14 17.54 0.46
CA ALA A 151 13.25 16.26 1.15
C ALA A 151 14.55 16.12 1.93
N THR A 152 14.53 15.29 2.97
CA THR A 152 15.71 14.69 3.59
C THR A 152 15.70 13.18 3.28
N PRO A 153 16.31 12.76 2.13
CA PRO A 153 16.30 11.35 1.72
C PRO A 153 17.35 10.56 2.48
N GLN A 154 17.00 9.35 2.92
CA GLN A 154 17.89 8.38 3.53
C GLN A 154 17.78 7.04 2.79
N LEU A 155 18.88 6.51 2.29
CA LEU A 155 18.90 5.19 1.68
C LEU A 155 18.51 4.13 2.72
N ARG A 156 17.55 3.27 2.37
CA ARG A 156 17.19 2.11 3.19
C ARG A 156 18.28 1.04 3.05
N ALA A 157 19.21 1.04 3.99
CA ALA A 157 20.41 0.19 3.93
C ALA A 157 20.07 -1.31 3.90
N GLY A 158 20.74 -2.06 3.03
CA GLY A 158 20.61 -3.51 2.92
C GLY A 158 19.25 -3.98 2.37
N PHE A 159 18.45 -3.09 1.77
CA PHE A 159 17.16 -3.42 1.21
C PHE A 159 17.13 -3.20 -0.32
N VAL A 160 16.59 -4.19 -1.03
CA VAL A 160 16.28 -4.10 -2.47
C VAL A 160 14.85 -4.58 -2.66
N THR A 161 14.07 -3.86 -3.47
CA THR A 161 12.68 -4.21 -3.75
C THR A 161 12.58 -5.46 -4.62
N ASP A 162 11.40 -6.09 -4.68
CA ASP A 162 11.13 -7.21 -5.61
C ASP A 162 11.34 -6.82 -7.09
N GLY A 163 11.36 -5.52 -7.41
CA GLY A 163 11.68 -4.97 -8.73
C GLY A 163 13.18 -4.72 -8.96
N GLY A 164 14.04 -4.98 -7.98
CA GLY A 164 15.48 -4.73 -8.07
C GLY A 164 15.88 -3.28 -7.82
N HIS A 165 15.02 -2.46 -7.23
CA HIS A 165 15.24 -1.04 -6.98
C HIS A 165 15.64 -0.76 -5.52
N TYR A 166 16.12 0.46 -5.25
CA TYR A 166 16.38 0.95 -3.91
C TYR A 166 15.18 1.76 -3.37
N ILE A 167 15.13 1.91 -2.04
CA ILE A 167 14.18 2.80 -1.37
C ILE A 167 14.95 3.94 -0.71
N LEU A 168 14.54 5.16 -0.99
CA LEU A 168 14.89 6.34 -0.23
C LEU A 168 13.73 6.67 0.72
N ASP A 169 13.97 6.57 2.02
CA ASP A 169 13.04 7.03 3.04
C ASP A 169 13.20 8.55 3.20
N CYS A 170 12.22 9.31 2.73
CA CYS A 170 12.29 10.75 2.60
C CYS A 170 11.42 11.44 3.64
N LEU A 171 12.03 12.33 4.45
CA LEU A 171 11.30 13.23 5.35
C LEU A 171 11.09 14.58 4.65
N TRP A 172 9.90 15.16 4.83
CA TRP A 172 9.59 16.54 4.46
C TRP A 172 9.13 17.30 5.69
N PRO A 173 9.90 18.30 6.17
CA PRO A 173 9.46 19.16 7.29
C PRO A 173 8.15 19.91 6.99
N ASP A 174 7.97 20.31 5.73
CA ASP A 174 6.72 20.83 5.19
C ASP A 174 6.43 20.17 3.84
N MET A 175 5.52 19.21 3.85
CA MET A 175 5.12 18.48 2.65
C MET A 175 4.19 19.31 1.74
N GLY A 176 3.47 20.29 2.29
CA GLY A 176 2.35 20.93 1.60
C GLY A 176 1.21 19.94 1.32
N PRO A 177 0.35 20.21 0.30
CA PRO A 177 -0.66 19.25 -0.12
C PRO A 177 -0.04 17.97 -0.69
N ALA A 178 -0.49 16.80 -0.22
CA ALA A 178 0.05 15.50 -0.63
C ALA A 178 -0.04 15.26 -2.15
N SER A 179 -1.12 15.73 -2.77
CA SER A 179 -1.31 15.64 -4.23
C SER A 179 -0.30 16.47 -5.03
N ASP A 180 0.16 17.60 -4.47
CA ASP A 180 1.15 18.46 -5.14
C ASP A 180 2.54 17.82 -5.05
N LEU A 181 2.88 17.27 -3.88
CA LEU A 181 4.13 16.54 -3.71
C LEU A 181 4.17 15.29 -4.61
N ALA A 182 3.08 14.53 -4.69
CA ALA A 182 2.98 13.36 -5.57
C ALA A 182 3.31 13.73 -7.02
N ARG A 183 2.67 14.77 -7.57
CA ARG A 183 2.95 15.26 -8.94
C ARG A 183 4.39 15.72 -9.15
N ARG A 184 5.03 16.28 -8.11
CA ARG A 184 6.45 16.68 -8.19
C ARG A 184 7.36 15.47 -8.23
N LEU A 185 7.05 14.43 -7.45
CA LEU A 185 7.80 13.18 -7.41
C LEU A 185 7.72 12.42 -8.73
N ASP A 186 6.54 12.37 -9.37
CA ASP A 186 6.33 11.75 -10.69
C ASP A 186 7.24 12.33 -11.79
N GLY A 187 7.65 13.59 -11.63
CA GLY A 187 8.52 14.29 -12.60
C GLY A 187 10.02 14.13 -12.36
N ILE A 188 10.44 13.42 -11.31
CA ILE A 188 11.88 13.32 -10.97
C ILE A 188 12.53 12.14 -11.69
N VAL A 189 13.50 12.43 -12.56
CA VAL A 189 14.30 11.38 -13.23
C VAL A 189 15.03 10.52 -12.19
N GLY A 190 14.87 9.20 -12.31
CA GLY A 190 15.42 8.20 -11.40
C GLY A 190 14.43 7.74 -10.30
N VAL A 191 13.34 8.46 -10.06
CA VAL A 191 12.21 7.96 -9.28
C VAL A 191 11.44 6.95 -10.13
N VAL A 192 11.17 5.78 -9.56
CA VAL A 192 10.34 4.73 -10.17
C VAL A 192 8.91 4.89 -9.70
N GLU A 193 8.73 5.06 -8.37
CA GLU A 193 7.44 5.26 -7.74
C GLU A 193 7.61 5.80 -6.30
N HIS A 194 6.56 6.29 -5.70
CA HIS A 194 6.56 6.85 -4.35
C HIS A 194 5.37 6.35 -3.50
N GLY A 195 5.51 6.41 -2.18
CA GLY A 195 4.54 5.89 -1.22
C GLY A 195 3.27 6.72 -1.03
N LEU A 196 3.07 7.82 -1.75
CA LEU A 196 1.82 8.58 -1.71
C LEU A 196 0.78 7.95 -2.65
N PHE A 197 -0.35 7.50 -2.10
CA PHE A 197 -1.49 6.94 -2.83
C PHE A 197 -2.64 7.93 -2.76
N ILE A 198 -2.77 8.75 -3.78
CA ILE A 198 -3.68 9.89 -3.82
C ILE A 198 -5.00 9.50 -4.48
N GLY A 199 -6.10 9.58 -3.72
CA GLY A 199 -7.44 9.34 -4.24
C GLY A 199 -7.72 7.92 -4.73
N MET A 200 -6.91 6.93 -4.39
CA MET A 200 -7.03 5.55 -4.86
C MET A 200 -7.96 4.70 -3.99
N ALA A 201 -7.94 4.90 -2.66
CA ALA A 201 -8.77 4.11 -1.75
C ALA A 201 -10.27 4.46 -1.90
N ALA A 202 -11.11 3.42 -1.98
CA ALA A 202 -12.56 3.57 -1.96
C ALA A 202 -13.07 3.73 -0.51
N GLU A 203 -12.50 2.95 0.40
CA GLU A 203 -12.79 2.99 1.82
C GLU A 203 -11.65 2.39 2.64
N ALA A 204 -11.65 2.65 3.96
CA ALA A 204 -10.72 2.01 4.89
C ALA A 204 -11.50 1.38 6.06
N ILE A 205 -11.21 0.13 6.36
CA ILE A 205 -11.75 -0.62 7.51
C ILE A 205 -10.73 -0.53 8.62
N ILE A 206 -11.09 0.18 9.67
CA ILE A 206 -10.24 0.42 10.84
C ILE A 206 -10.68 -0.47 11.98
N GLY A 207 -9.78 -1.32 12.43
CA GLY A 207 -10.03 -2.22 13.55
C GLY A 207 -9.52 -1.69 14.88
N SER A 208 -10.25 -2.02 15.95
CA SER A 208 -9.92 -1.72 17.34
C SER A 208 -10.23 -2.91 18.24
N SER A 209 -9.99 -2.79 19.53
CA SER A 209 -10.37 -3.80 20.51
C SER A 209 -11.89 -3.96 20.67
N SER A 210 -12.67 -2.92 20.31
CA SER A 210 -14.14 -2.90 20.39
C SER A 210 -14.86 -3.26 19.10
N GLY A 211 -14.16 -3.48 17.99
CA GLY A 211 -14.75 -3.83 16.70
C GLY A 211 -14.12 -3.07 15.54
N THR A 212 -14.89 -2.89 14.48
CA THR A 212 -14.42 -2.18 13.27
C THR A 212 -15.32 -0.99 12.94
N ARG A 213 -14.71 0.04 12.31
CA ARG A 213 -15.41 1.16 11.68
C ARG A 213 -14.92 1.35 10.26
N VAL A 214 -15.75 1.90 9.40
CA VAL A 214 -15.41 2.18 8.01
C VAL A 214 -15.25 3.68 7.82
N LEU A 215 -14.09 4.08 7.28
CA LEU A 215 -13.87 5.43 6.78
C LEU A 215 -14.16 5.47 5.29
N ARG A 216 -14.79 6.56 4.85
CA ARG A 216 -15.02 6.87 3.43
C ARG A 216 -14.57 8.28 3.14
N ARG A 217 -14.30 8.55 1.87
CA ARG A 217 -13.95 9.90 1.42
C ARG A 217 -15.14 10.85 1.61
N ASP A 218 -14.85 12.04 2.09
CA ASP A 218 -15.85 13.11 2.14
C ASP A 218 -16.27 13.47 0.70
N ARG A 219 -17.52 13.76 0.53
CA ARG A 219 -18.12 14.11 -0.77
C ARG A 219 -17.84 15.56 -1.14
#